data_23fd872f9135a43f1cbcb7f4328aa25c
#
_entry.id   23fd872f9135a43f1cbcb7f4328aa25c
#
_cell.length_a   1.000
_cell.length_b   1.000
_cell.length_c   1.000
_cell.angle_alpha   90.00
_cell.angle_beta   90.00
_cell.angle_gamma   90.00
#
_symmetry.space_group_name_H-M   'P 1'
#
loop_
_entity.id
_entity.type
_entity.pdbx_description
1 polymer ?
#
loop_
_entity_poly.entity_id
_entity_poly.type
_entity_poly.pdbx_seq_one_letter_code
_entity_poly.pdbx_strand_id
1 'polypeptide(L)'
;MQKIEENKHLYLSGGGNEKQSFSLDKFFFDTLPKNGRFLYIPIALRGHKLYSTAHLWMKSIVEMHERTDVQFEVMDDPSKYKFEDLKLFNVVYIGGGNTWSLMKELTDSNFSEALIRYYETGGLVYGGSAGAIILGKRIDTHDDKNEVELTEMKGFDLLHDYSVACHFKNEENDRFKTWAIDHHFPIVCLPEETGLTIENGVAVCIGTKPCTIYSALGEKKDIQPQETFNL
;
A
#
# COMPACT_ATOMS: atom_id res chain seq x y z
N MET A 1 5.63 -15.35 -30.22
CA MET A 1 4.62 -15.01 -29.22
C MET A 1 5.08 -13.74 -28.52
N GLN A 2 4.45 -12.60 -28.81
CA GLN A 2 4.65 -11.41 -27.99
C GLN A 2 4.15 -11.74 -26.58
N LYS A 3 5.01 -11.61 -25.56
CA LYS A 3 4.55 -11.54 -24.16
C LYS A 3 3.60 -10.34 -24.09
N ILE A 4 2.35 -10.58 -23.81
CA ILE A 4 1.44 -9.54 -23.33
C ILE A 4 2.06 -9.13 -21.99
N GLU A 5 2.67 -7.94 -21.91
CA GLU A 5 3.06 -7.37 -20.62
C GLU A 5 1.75 -7.15 -19.85
N GLU A 6 1.54 -7.98 -18.83
CA GLU A 6 0.41 -7.82 -17.93
C GLU A 6 0.60 -6.52 -17.17
N ASN A 7 -0.35 -5.60 -17.25
CA ASN A 7 -0.28 -4.29 -16.61
C ASN A 7 -0.22 -4.47 -15.08
N LYS A 8 0.94 -4.21 -14.51
CA LYS A 8 1.14 -4.20 -13.06
C LYS A 8 0.69 -2.86 -12.50
N HIS A 9 -0.27 -2.88 -11.58
CA HIS A 9 -0.85 -1.66 -11.04
C HIS A 9 -0.91 -1.68 -9.52
N LEU A 10 -0.33 -0.62 -8.88
CA LEU A 10 -0.37 -0.40 -7.44
C LEU A 10 -1.00 0.95 -7.11
N TYR A 11 -1.69 1.00 -5.98
CA TYR A 11 -2.05 2.23 -5.28
C TYR A 11 -1.38 2.22 -3.91
N LEU A 12 -0.72 3.31 -3.57
CA LEU A 12 -0.07 3.50 -2.27
C LEU A 12 -0.63 4.76 -1.62
N SER A 13 -1.19 4.63 -0.43
CA SER A 13 -1.69 5.75 0.36
C SER A 13 -0.75 6.04 1.53
N GLY A 14 -0.42 7.30 1.75
CA GLY A 14 0.32 7.75 2.92
C GLY A 14 -0.41 7.58 4.25
N GLY A 15 -1.67 7.10 4.21
CA GLY A 15 -2.51 6.88 5.39
C GLY A 15 -3.49 8.03 5.64
N GLY A 16 -3.82 8.25 6.92
CA GLY A 16 -4.79 9.26 7.33
C GLY A 16 -6.24 8.78 7.35
N ASN A 17 -7.16 9.72 7.44
CA ASN A 17 -8.59 9.44 7.42
C ASN A 17 -9.17 9.52 5.99
N GLU A 18 -10.44 9.16 5.84
CA GLU A 18 -11.16 9.11 4.58
C GLU A 18 -11.22 10.43 3.79
N LYS A 19 -11.06 11.57 4.46
CA LYS A 19 -11.01 12.89 3.79
C LYS A 19 -9.63 13.18 3.24
N GLN A 20 -8.59 12.71 3.94
CA GLN A 20 -7.20 12.91 3.55
C GLN A 20 -6.83 12.01 2.36
N SER A 21 -7.30 10.77 2.34
CA SER A 21 -7.08 9.83 1.23
C SER A 21 -8.04 10.03 0.04
N PHE A 22 -9.05 10.88 0.16
CA PHE A 22 -10.15 11.00 -0.79
C PHE A 22 -9.72 11.07 -2.27
N SER A 23 -8.70 11.86 -2.58
CA SER A 23 -8.24 12.02 -3.97
C SER A 23 -7.68 10.73 -4.55
N LEU A 24 -6.90 9.97 -3.77
CA LEU A 24 -6.35 8.69 -4.19
C LEU A 24 -7.45 7.63 -4.25
N ASP A 25 -8.32 7.58 -3.24
CA ASP A 25 -9.44 6.63 -3.21
C ASP A 25 -10.37 6.83 -4.40
N LYS A 26 -10.60 8.10 -4.81
CA LYS A 26 -11.36 8.38 -6.01
C LYS A 26 -10.72 7.76 -7.26
N PHE A 27 -9.41 7.93 -7.46
CA PHE A 27 -8.70 7.28 -8.56
C PHE A 27 -8.85 5.76 -8.51
N PHE A 28 -8.69 5.18 -7.34
CA PHE A 28 -8.86 3.75 -7.12
C PHE A 28 -10.28 3.28 -7.49
N PHE A 29 -11.33 3.92 -6.97
CA PHE A 29 -12.71 3.54 -7.25
C PHE A 29 -13.11 3.77 -8.71
N ASP A 30 -12.55 4.77 -9.37
CA ASP A 30 -12.79 5.03 -10.79
C ASP A 30 -12.22 3.91 -11.70
N THR A 31 -11.17 3.19 -11.25
CA THR A 31 -10.61 2.06 -12.00
C THR A 31 -11.38 0.75 -11.82
N LEU A 32 -12.18 0.64 -10.76
CA LEU A 32 -12.99 -0.55 -10.56
C LEU A 32 -14.11 -0.64 -11.59
N PRO A 33 -14.29 -1.81 -12.23
CA PRO A 33 -15.40 -2.02 -13.16
C PRO A 33 -16.75 -1.91 -12.41
N LYS A 34 -17.83 -1.70 -13.19
CA LYS A 34 -19.18 -1.75 -12.64
C LYS A 34 -19.43 -3.14 -12.02
N ASN A 35 -19.99 -3.16 -10.80
CA ASN A 35 -20.17 -4.35 -9.98
C ASN A 35 -18.85 -5.07 -9.66
N GLY A 36 -17.73 -4.33 -9.64
CA GLY A 36 -16.43 -4.86 -9.29
C GLY A 36 -16.39 -5.43 -7.87
N ARG A 37 -15.43 -6.33 -7.63
CA ARG A 37 -15.22 -6.96 -6.32
C ARG A 37 -13.80 -6.72 -5.86
N PHE A 38 -13.61 -6.43 -4.57
CA PHE A 38 -12.27 -6.36 -3.98
C PHE A 38 -12.19 -7.09 -2.63
N LEU A 39 -11.01 -7.59 -2.32
CA LEU A 39 -10.68 -8.20 -1.05
C LEU A 39 -10.10 -7.15 -0.12
N TYR A 40 -10.76 -6.88 1.00
CA TYR A 40 -10.26 -5.96 2.02
C TYR A 40 -9.57 -6.69 3.15
N ILE A 41 -8.32 -6.30 3.45
CA ILE A 41 -7.44 -6.92 4.45
C ILE A 41 -7.20 -5.93 5.60
N PRO A 42 -8.00 -5.94 6.68
CA PRO A 42 -7.83 -5.08 7.85
C PRO A 42 -6.89 -5.68 8.92
N ILE A 43 -6.14 -6.70 8.60
CA ILE A 43 -5.36 -7.52 9.56
C ILE A 43 -4.39 -6.69 10.40
N ALA A 44 -3.81 -5.64 9.82
CA ALA A 44 -2.95 -4.71 10.57
C ALA A 44 -3.62 -4.06 11.79
N LEU A 45 -4.95 -4.07 11.86
CA LEU A 45 -5.73 -3.55 13.01
C LEU A 45 -6.02 -4.61 14.08
N ARG A 46 -5.61 -5.87 13.91
CA ARG A 46 -5.87 -6.91 14.93
C ARG A 46 -5.33 -6.50 16.30
N GLY A 47 -6.12 -6.80 17.32
CA GLY A 47 -5.83 -6.32 18.69
C GLY A 47 -6.22 -4.87 18.96
N HIS A 48 -6.49 -4.06 17.94
CA HIS A 48 -6.98 -2.70 18.10
C HIS A 48 -8.51 -2.65 18.07
N LYS A 49 -9.11 -1.74 18.85
CA LYS A 49 -10.59 -1.59 18.96
C LYS A 49 -11.29 -1.34 17.60
N LEU A 50 -10.60 -0.77 16.64
CA LEU A 50 -11.13 -0.49 15.30
C LEU A 50 -11.23 -1.73 14.41
N TYR A 51 -10.60 -2.84 14.75
CA TYR A 51 -10.67 -4.06 13.94
C TYR A 51 -12.10 -4.56 13.74
N SER A 52 -12.89 -4.59 14.83
CA SER A 52 -14.28 -5.06 14.79
C SER A 52 -15.20 -4.21 13.91
N THR A 53 -14.83 -2.95 13.66
CA THR A 53 -15.60 -1.99 12.84
C THR A 53 -14.95 -1.67 11.51
N ALA A 54 -13.84 -2.32 11.15
CA ALA A 54 -13.10 -2.06 9.91
C ALA A 54 -14.00 -2.23 8.66
N HIS A 55 -14.91 -3.20 8.67
CA HIS A 55 -15.89 -3.39 7.59
C HIS A 55 -16.86 -2.22 7.43
N LEU A 56 -17.27 -1.58 8.54
CA LEU A 56 -18.14 -0.40 8.51
C LEU A 56 -17.38 0.82 7.95
N TRP A 57 -16.12 0.96 8.32
CA TRP A 57 -15.25 1.99 7.75
C TRP A 57 -15.13 1.82 6.23
N MET A 58 -14.79 0.63 5.74
CA MET A 58 -14.70 0.37 4.31
C MET A 58 -16.03 0.61 3.59
N LYS A 59 -17.16 0.23 4.22
CA LYS A 59 -18.48 0.52 3.69
C LYS A 59 -18.71 2.03 3.54
N SER A 60 -18.32 2.84 4.54
CA SER A 60 -18.45 4.30 4.47
C SER A 60 -17.58 4.92 3.36
N ILE A 61 -16.40 4.35 3.08
CA ILE A 61 -15.55 4.77 1.97
C ILE A 61 -16.24 4.50 0.62
N VAL A 62 -16.78 3.30 0.43
CA VAL A 62 -17.53 2.92 -0.79
C VAL A 62 -18.70 3.87 -1.01
N GLU A 63 -19.46 4.19 0.05
CA GLU A 63 -20.60 5.11 0.00
C GLU A 63 -20.15 6.55 -0.32
N MET A 64 -19.04 7.02 0.27
CA MET A 64 -18.47 8.36 0.03
C MET A 64 -18.07 8.57 -1.43
N HIS A 65 -17.62 7.52 -2.11
CA HIS A 65 -17.24 7.54 -3.53
C HIS A 65 -18.39 7.14 -4.47
N GLU A 66 -19.63 7.06 -3.96
CA GLU A 66 -20.83 6.73 -4.73
C GLU A 66 -20.73 5.40 -5.50
N ARG A 67 -19.88 4.47 -5.02
CA ARG A 67 -19.61 3.18 -5.66
C ARG A 67 -20.34 2.03 -4.95
N THR A 68 -21.60 2.25 -4.58
CA THR A 68 -22.46 1.24 -3.95
C THR A 68 -22.75 0.02 -4.84
N ASP A 69 -22.35 0.07 -6.10
CA ASP A 69 -22.35 -1.04 -7.03
C ASP A 69 -21.23 -2.05 -6.79
N VAL A 70 -20.10 -1.63 -6.15
CA VAL A 70 -18.99 -2.55 -5.87
C VAL A 70 -19.23 -3.35 -4.60
N GLN A 71 -18.67 -4.56 -4.58
CA GLN A 71 -18.74 -5.46 -3.44
C GLN A 71 -17.35 -5.66 -2.84
N PHE A 72 -17.27 -5.83 -1.54
CA PHE A 72 -16.02 -6.22 -0.90
C PHE A 72 -16.22 -7.38 0.05
N GLU A 73 -15.20 -8.19 0.14
CA GLU A 73 -15.06 -9.27 1.11
C GLU A 73 -13.99 -8.89 2.12
N VAL A 74 -14.24 -9.13 3.40
CA VAL A 74 -13.28 -8.84 4.46
C VAL A 74 -12.51 -10.09 4.81
N MET A 75 -11.20 -10.05 4.66
CA MET A 75 -10.33 -11.15 5.04
C MET A 75 -10.21 -11.24 6.56
N ASP A 76 -10.59 -12.36 7.13
CA ASP A 76 -10.40 -12.71 8.53
C ASP A 76 -9.20 -13.63 8.79
N ASP A 77 -8.85 -14.46 7.82
CA ASP A 77 -7.81 -15.47 7.91
C ASP A 77 -7.09 -15.61 6.56
N PRO A 78 -5.85 -15.10 6.44
CA PRO A 78 -5.11 -15.13 5.18
C PRO A 78 -4.76 -16.56 4.71
N SER A 79 -4.69 -17.55 5.61
CA SER A 79 -4.38 -18.95 5.25
C SER A 79 -5.45 -19.59 4.37
N LYS A 80 -6.66 -19.03 4.34
CA LYS A 80 -7.77 -19.52 3.50
C LYS A 80 -7.68 -19.07 2.04
N TYR A 81 -6.81 -18.11 1.71
CA TYR A 81 -6.72 -17.52 0.38
C TYR A 81 -5.44 -17.95 -0.33
N LYS A 82 -5.60 -18.53 -1.50
CA LYS A 82 -4.51 -18.89 -2.42
C LYS A 82 -4.57 -17.99 -3.65
N PHE A 83 -3.53 -18.05 -4.47
CA PHE A 83 -3.46 -17.26 -5.71
C PHE A 83 -4.73 -17.38 -6.57
N GLU A 84 -5.30 -18.59 -6.71
CA GLU A 84 -6.51 -18.79 -7.53
C GLU A 84 -7.74 -18.09 -6.96
N ASP A 85 -7.82 -17.95 -5.62
CA ASP A 85 -8.92 -17.23 -4.96
C ASP A 85 -8.80 -15.72 -5.19
N LEU A 86 -7.56 -15.18 -5.21
CA LEU A 86 -7.32 -13.75 -5.45
C LEU A 86 -7.76 -13.31 -6.84
N LYS A 87 -7.73 -14.20 -7.84
CA LYS A 87 -8.22 -13.92 -9.21
C LYS A 87 -9.73 -13.68 -9.29
N LEU A 88 -10.48 -13.98 -8.24
CA LEU A 88 -11.91 -13.68 -8.15
C LEU A 88 -12.18 -12.21 -7.79
N PHE A 89 -11.15 -11.45 -7.43
CA PHE A 89 -11.22 -10.06 -7.07
C PHE A 89 -10.54 -9.18 -8.13
N ASN A 90 -11.09 -8.01 -8.38
CA ASN A 90 -10.47 -6.99 -9.23
C ASN A 90 -9.29 -6.32 -8.52
N VAL A 91 -9.34 -6.27 -7.19
CA VAL A 91 -8.31 -5.62 -6.35
C VAL A 91 -8.15 -6.36 -5.03
N VAL A 92 -6.92 -6.37 -4.52
CA VAL A 92 -6.59 -6.68 -3.12
C VAL A 92 -6.25 -5.38 -2.41
N TYR A 93 -7.07 -4.97 -1.44
CA TYR A 93 -6.91 -3.74 -0.65
C TYR A 93 -6.36 -4.09 0.74
N ILE A 94 -5.14 -3.66 1.04
CA ILE A 94 -4.45 -3.90 2.32
C ILE A 94 -4.54 -2.63 3.16
N GLY A 95 -5.25 -2.70 4.29
CA GLY A 95 -5.44 -1.58 5.20
C GLY A 95 -4.23 -1.27 6.09
N GLY A 96 -4.31 -0.13 6.77
CA GLY A 96 -3.31 0.31 7.74
C GLY A 96 -3.48 -0.31 9.13
N GLY A 97 -2.52 -0.03 10.01
CA GLY A 97 -2.42 -0.50 11.39
C GLY A 97 -0.98 -0.84 11.76
N ASN A 98 -0.74 -1.89 12.53
CA ASN A 98 0.61 -2.30 12.91
C ASN A 98 1.29 -3.08 11.77
N THR A 99 2.39 -2.52 11.25
CA THR A 99 3.13 -3.06 10.10
C THR A 99 3.79 -4.41 10.43
N TRP A 100 4.34 -4.56 11.64
CA TRP A 100 5.02 -5.79 12.06
C TRP A 100 4.05 -6.97 12.13
N SER A 101 2.91 -6.75 12.76
CA SER A 101 1.86 -7.78 12.89
C SER A 101 1.29 -8.17 11.52
N LEU A 102 1.05 -7.17 10.65
CA LEU A 102 0.58 -7.40 9.29
C LEU A 102 1.57 -8.27 8.51
N MET A 103 2.84 -7.86 8.47
CA MET A 103 3.87 -8.58 7.71
C MET A 103 4.03 -10.01 8.20
N LYS A 104 4.12 -10.20 9.53
CA LYS A 104 4.25 -11.53 10.13
C LYS A 104 3.08 -12.43 9.74
N GLU A 105 1.86 -11.95 9.87
CA GLU A 105 0.67 -12.77 9.64
C GLU A 105 0.51 -13.16 8.17
N LEU A 106 0.78 -12.24 7.24
CA LEU A 106 0.73 -12.53 5.81
C LEU A 106 1.84 -13.51 5.38
N THR A 107 3.01 -13.45 6.04
CA THR A 107 4.14 -14.35 5.75
C THR A 107 3.91 -15.75 6.34
N ASP A 108 3.52 -15.82 7.61
CA ASP A 108 3.30 -17.11 8.31
C ASP A 108 2.18 -17.94 7.68
N SER A 109 1.21 -17.28 7.04
CA SER A 109 0.10 -17.92 6.32
C SER A 109 0.41 -18.30 4.87
N ASN A 110 1.60 -17.98 4.35
CA ASN A 110 1.98 -18.07 2.94
C ASN A 110 1.12 -17.20 1.98
N PHE A 111 0.33 -16.26 2.52
CA PHE A 111 -0.47 -15.36 1.70
C PHE A 111 0.41 -14.39 0.90
N SER A 112 1.57 -14.00 1.44
CA SER A 112 2.54 -13.15 0.76
C SER A 112 2.94 -13.68 -0.63
N GLU A 113 3.18 -14.99 -0.76
CA GLU A 113 3.51 -15.62 -2.06
C GLU A 113 2.34 -15.53 -3.04
N ALA A 114 1.10 -15.76 -2.55
CA ALA A 114 -0.10 -15.64 -3.36
C ALA A 114 -0.33 -14.20 -3.84
N LEU A 115 -0.11 -13.20 -2.97
CA LEU A 115 -0.25 -11.79 -3.27
C LEU A 115 0.79 -11.31 -4.29
N ILE A 116 2.07 -11.66 -4.09
CA ILE A 116 3.15 -11.32 -5.03
C ILE A 116 2.84 -11.89 -6.41
N ARG A 117 2.47 -13.17 -6.48
CA ARG A 117 2.09 -13.81 -7.74
C ARG A 117 0.87 -13.16 -8.38
N TYR A 118 -0.14 -12.77 -7.59
CA TYR A 118 -1.32 -12.05 -8.06
C TYR A 118 -0.92 -10.73 -8.71
N TYR A 119 -0.06 -9.94 -8.06
CA TYR A 119 0.47 -8.70 -8.62
C TYR A 119 1.29 -8.92 -9.89
N GLU A 120 2.19 -9.91 -9.89
CA GLU A 120 3.04 -10.23 -11.03
C GLU A 120 2.26 -10.69 -12.27
N THR A 121 1.05 -11.20 -12.09
CA THR A 121 0.13 -11.61 -13.16
C THR A 121 -0.92 -10.53 -13.50
N GLY A 122 -0.65 -9.28 -13.18
CA GLY A 122 -1.51 -8.13 -13.54
C GLY A 122 -2.63 -7.82 -12.55
N GLY A 123 -2.61 -8.45 -11.37
CA GLY A 123 -3.55 -8.13 -10.30
C GLY A 123 -3.29 -6.74 -9.70
N LEU A 124 -4.34 -5.99 -9.43
CA LEU A 124 -4.26 -4.67 -8.84
C LEU A 124 -4.18 -4.77 -7.31
N VAL A 125 -3.22 -4.07 -6.70
CA VAL A 125 -3.05 -4.02 -5.24
C VAL A 125 -3.14 -2.58 -4.75
N TYR A 126 -3.91 -2.36 -3.70
CA TYR A 126 -3.95 -1.10 -2.94
C TYR A 126 -3.32 -1.33 -1.56
N GLY A 127 -2.34 -0.52 -1.18
CA GLY A 127 -1.76 -0.49 0.16
C GLY A 127 -1.99 0.85 0.84
N GLY A 128 -2.61 0.85 2.03
CA GLY A 128 -2.79 2.04 2.86
C GLY A 128 -1.90 1.97 4.11
N SER A 129 -1.08 3.01 4.37
CA SER A 129 -0.21 3.08 5.55
C SER A 129 0.63 1.80 5.70
N ALA A 130 0.44 0.99 6.75
CA ALA A 130 1.12 -0.30 6.92
C ALA A 130 1.04 -1.19 5.66
N GLY A 131 -0.11 -1.21 4.98
CA GLY A 131 -0.29 -1.91 3.71
C GLY A 131 0.62 -1.39 2.60
N ALA A 132 0.87 -0.07 2.53
CA ALA A 132 1.81 0.50 1.57
C ALA A 132 3.27 0.17 1.94
N ILE A 133 3.61 0.22 3.22
CA ILE A 133 4.97 -0.04 3.73
C ILE A 133 5.41 -1.46 3.38
N ILE A 134 4.56 -2.47 3.59
CA ILE A 134 4.92 -3.87 3.31
C ILE A 134 5.13 -4.18 1.83
N LEU A 135 4.59 -3.34 0.90
CA LEU A 135 4.79 -3.49 -0.53
C LEU A 135 6.16 -2.99 -1.00
N GLY A 136 6.85 -2.18 -0.19
CA GLY A 136 8.19 -1.67 -0.46
C GLY A 136 9.31 -2.68 -0.23
N LYS A 137 10.55 -2.22 -0.37
CA LYS A 137 11.77 -3.02 -0.17
C LYS A 137 11.99 -3.43 1.28
N ARG A 138 11.80 -2.47 2.20
CA ARG A 138 12.00 -2.64 3.65
C ARG A 138 10.82 -2.07 4.40
N ILE A 139 10.54 -2.69 5.56
CA ILE A 139 9.40 -2.33 6.39
C ILE A 139 9.77 -1.50 7.63
N ASP A 140 11.05 -1.26 7.92
CA ASP A 140 11.54 -0.51 9.09
C ASP A 140 11.55 1.02 8.88
N THR A 141 10.52 1.52 8.22
CA THR A 141 10.33 2.96 7.88
C THR A 141 9.28 3.66 8.74
N HIS A 142 8.81 3.00 9.80
CA HIS A 142 7.74 3.47 10.69
C HIS A 142 8.13 3.31 12.17
N ASP A 143 7.28 3.81 13.08
CA ASP A 143 7.51 3.79 14.53
C ASP A 143 6.57 2.82 15.27
N ASP A 144 5.92 1.89 14.55
CA ASP A 144 5.06 0.88 15.19
C ASP A 144 5.85 0.03 16.17
N LYS A 145 5.20 -0.35 17.26
CA LYS A 145 5.81 -1.26 18.22
C LYS A 145 5.83 -2.69 17.69
N ASN A 146 7.00 -3.29 17.67
CA ASN A 146 7.21 -4.68 17.25
C ASN A 146 6.87 -5.66 18.39
N GLU A 147 5.59 -5.88 18.63
CA GLU A 147 5.11 -6.80 19.67
C GLU A 147 5.17 -8.28 19.26
N VAL A 148 5.38 -8.54 17.96
CA VAL A 148 5.46 -9.90 17.41
C VAL A 148 6.89 -10.39 17.21
N GLU A 149 7.88 -9.59 17.65
CA GLU A 149 9.31 -9.90 17.59
C GLU A 149 9.80 -10.32 16.19
N LEU A 150 9.23 -9.70 15.14
CA LEU A 150 9.66 -9.93 13.77
C LEU A 150 11.07 -9.37 13.57
N THR A 151 12.01 -10.19 13.13
CA THR A 151 13.41 -9.80 12.88
C THR A 151 13.72 -9.54 11.41
N GLU A 152 12.92 -10.08 10.50
CA GLU A 152 13.08 -9.83 9.07
C GLU A 152 12.49 -8.46 8.70
N MET A 153 13.32 -7.64 8.07
CA MET A 153 12.96 -6.26 7.69
C MET A 153 12.58 -6.12 6.22
N LYS A 154 12.60 -7.21 5.46
CA LYS A 154 12.23 -7.17 4.04
C LYS A 154 10.73 -7.03 3.88
N GLY A 155 10.33 -6.14 2.95
CA GLY A 155 8.99 -6.08 2.41
C GLY A 155 8.83 -6.99 1.18
N PHE A 156 7.74 -6.82 0.45
CA PHE A 156 7.45 -7.61 -0.75
C PHE A 156 8.18 -7.13 -2.01
N ASP A 157 8.86 -5.98 -1.94
CA ASP A 157 9.69 -5.41 -3.01
C ASP A 157 8.97 -5.26 -4.36
N LEU A 158 7.72 -4.84 -4.32
CA LEU A 158 6.91 -4.59 -5.53
C LEU A 158 7.22 -3.22 -6.18
N LEU A 159 8.12 -2.44 -5.60
CA LEU A 159 8.46 -1.05 -5.94
C LEU A 159 9.90 -0.91 -6.47
N HIS A 160 10.50 -1.97 -7.02
CA HIS A 160 11.84 -1.92 -7.62
C HIS A 160 12.90 -1.26 -6.72
N ASP A 161 13.12 -1.87 -5.53
CA ASP A 161 14.05 -1.43 -4.48
C ASP A 161 13.61 -0.19 -3.65
N TYR A 162 12.54 0.51 -4.02
CA TYR A 162 12.03 1.59 -3.18
C TYR A 162 11.36 1.08 -1.91
N SER A 163 11.67 1.73 -0.79
CA SER A 163 10.90 1.62 0.46
C SER A 163 9.86 2.73 0.55
N VAL A 164 8.87 2.55 1.42
CA VAL A 164 7.79 3.52 1.61
C VAL A 164 7.76 3.96 3.07
N ALA A 165 7.72 5.29 3.30
CA ALA A 165 7.37 5.87 4.60
C ALA A 165 6.01 6.57 4.50
N CYS A 166 5.11 6.24 5.40
CA CYS A 166 3.77 6.84 5.48
C CYS A 166 3.68 7.85 6.63
N HIS A 167 2.60 8.65 6.64
CA HIS A 167 2.36 9.73 7.62
C HIS A 167 3.49 10.76 7.69
N PHE A 168 4.23 10.90 6.59
CA PHE A 168 5.42 11.74 6.51
C PHE A 168 5.11 13.20 6.81
N LYS A 169 6.02 13.81 7.59
CA LYS A 169 6.02 15.24 7.91
C LYS A 169 7.38 15.84 7.61
N ASN A 170 7.42 17.12 7.27
CA ASN A 170 8.66 17.80 6.91
C ASN A 170 9.74 17.78 8.00
N GLU A 171 9.34 17.67 9.27
CA GLU A 171 10.26 17.56 10.40
C GLU A 171 11.07 16.26 10.37
N GLU A 172 10.64 15.25 9.61
CA GLU A 172 11.30 13.96 9.46
C GLU A 172 12.28 13.88 8.29
N ASN A 173 12.51 15.00 7.58
CA ASN A 173 13.42 15.03 6.43
C ASN A 173 14.80 14.44 6.74
N ASP A 174 15.43 14.83 7.83
CA ASP A 174 16.77 14.35 8.20
C ASP A 174 16.75 12.85 8.56
N ARG A 175 15.68 12.38 9.20
CA ARG A 175 15.47 10.95 9.51
C ARG A 175 15.48 10.10 8.26
N PHE A 176 14.64 10.42 7.27
CA PHE A 176 14.51 9.58 6.08
C PHE A 176 15.66 9.76 5.09
N LYS A 177 16.29 10.94 5.06
CA LYS A 177 17.56 11.12 4.35
C LYS A 177 18.65 10.19 4.90
N THR A 178 18.83 10.18 6.22
CA THR A 178 19.79 9.32 6.91
C THR A 178 19.45 7.85 6.70
N TRP A 179 18.16 7.50 6.83
CA TRP A 179 17.68 6.13 6.59
C TRP A 179 18.06 5.64 5.19
N ALA A 180 17.85 6.44 4.14
CA ALA A 180 18.15 6.06 2.76
C ALA A 180 19.66 5.83 2.55
N ILE A 181 20.52 6.67 3.15
CA ILE A 181 21.97 6.54 3.10
C ILE A 181 22.44 5.27 3.81
N ASP A 182 21.96 5.05 5.03
CA ASP A 182 22.41 3.94 5.89
C ASP A 182 22.02 2.57 5.32
N HIS A 183 20.85 2.49 4.68
CA HIS A 183 20.34 1.24 4.11
C HIS A 183 20.71 1.05 2.63
N HIS A 184 21.23 2.09 1.96
CA HIS A 184 21.56 2.09 0.52
C HIS A 184 20.37 1.78 -0.40
N PHE A 185 19.15 2.16 0.01
CA PHE A 185 17.92 2.04 -0.77
C PHE A 185 17.21 3.38 -0.90
N PRO A 186 16.57 3.64 -2.05
CA PRO A 186 15.71 4.81 -2.16
C PRO A 186 14.45 4.64 -1.31
N ILE A 187 13.90 5.77 -0.87
CA ILE A 187 12.66 5.80 -0.11
C ILE A 187 11.72 6.87 -0.62
N VAL A 188 10.45 6.54 -0.74
CA VAL A 188 9.38 7.50 -1.01
C VAL A 188 8.60 7.76 0.28
N CYS A 189 8.49 9.04 0.64
CA CYS A 189 7.81 9.51 1.84
C CYS A 189 6.49 10.14 1.46
N LEU A 190 5.39 9.57 1.96
CA LEU A 190 4.02 9.93 1.63
C LEU A 190 3.33 10.62 2.83
N PRO A 191 3.00 11.92 2.76
CA PRO A 191 2.06 12.54 3.69
C PRO A 191 0.67 11.88 3.64
N GLU A 192 -0.16 12.11 4.67
CA GLU A 192 -1.50 11.52 4.76
C GLU A 192 -2.44 11.95 3.61
N GLU A 193 -2.25 13.15 3.07
CA GLU A 193 -3.07 13.67 1.95
C GLU A 193 -2.49 13.31 0.57
N THR A 194 -1.53 12.37 0.54
CA THR A 194 -0.78 12.02 -0.66
C THR A 194 -0.71 10.51 -0.84
N GLY A 195 -0.72 10.10 -2.08
CA GLY A 195 -0.51 8.71 -2.48
C GLY A 195 0.15 8.63 -3.84
N LEU A 196 0.37 7.42 -4.29
CA LEU A 196 0.87 7.11 -5.63
C LEU A 196 -0.08 6.17 -6.33
N THR A 197 -0.30 6.38 -7.61
CA THR A 197 -0.70 5.32 -8.52
C THR A 197 0.51 4.94 -9.36
N ILE A 198 0.76 3.65 -9.50
CA ILE A 198 1.96 3.13 -10.17
C ILE A 198 1.50 2.14 -11.22
N GLU A 199 1.87 2.39 -12.46
CA GLU A 199 1.59 1.50 -13.58
C GLU A 199 2.88 1.19 -14.33
N ASN A 200 3.25 -0.09 -14.40
CA ASN A 200 4.44 -0.58 -15.11
C ASN A 200 5.74 0.18 -14.71
N GLY A 201 5.94 0.47 -13.43
CA GLY A 201 7.10 1.18 -12.91
C GLY A 201 7.06 2.71 -13.06
N VAL A 202 6.00 3.27 -13.63
CA VAL A 202 5.78 4.72 -13.68
C VAL A 202 4.83 5.12 -12.57
N ALA A 203 5.28 5.96 -11.65
CA ALA A 203 4.50 6.48 -10.54
C ALA A 203 3.97 7.88 -10.85
N VAL A 204 2.73 8.15 -10.43
CA VAL A 204 2.09 9.48 -10.43
C VAL A 204 1.76 9.86 -9.00
N CYS A 205 2.18 11.04 -8.57
CA CYS A 205 1.80 11.59 -7.27
C CYS A 205 0.33 12.06 -7.30
N ILE A 206 -0.49 11.53 -6.39
CA ILE A 206 -1.91 11.87 -6.28
C ILE A 206 -2.16 12.48 -4.91
N GLY A 207 -2.99 13.52 -4.85
CA GLY A 207 -3.38 14.16 -3.59
C GLY A 207 -3.22 15.66 -3.62
N THR A 208 -3.05 16.26 -2.45
CA THR A 208 -2.96 17.73 -2.27
C THR A 208 -1.59 18.21 -1.83
N LYS A 209 -0.72 17.30 -1.42
CA LYS A 209 0.66 17.59 -1.01
C LYS A 209 1.66 16.82 -1.87
N PRO A 210 2.89 17.30 -2.02
CA PRO A 210 3.94 16.56 -2.71
C PRO A 210 4.32 15.32 -1.92
N CYS A 211 4.79 14.26 -2.60
CA CYS A 211 5.60 13.24 -1.98
C CYS A 211 7.08 13.64 -2.05
N THR A 212 7.88 13.14 -1.11
CA THR A 212 9.33 13.37 -1.06
C THR A 212 10.06 12.06 -1.34
N ILE A 213 11.05 12.10 -2.22
CA ILE A 213 11.93 10.96 -2.51
C ILE A 213 13.33 11.28 -2.01
N TYR A 214 13.96 10.31 -1.36
CA TYR A 214 15.41 10.30 -1.13
C TYR A 214 16.03 9.16 -1.93
N SER A 215 17.05 9.48 -2.72
CA SER A 215 17.89 8.46 -3.36
C SER A 215 18.72 7.72 -2.32
N ALA A 216 19.29 6.58 -2.67
CA ALA A 216 20.23 5.83 -1.82
C ALA A 216 21.50 6.65 -1.41
N LEU A 217 21.73 7.78 -2.06
CA LEU A 217 22.80 8.74 -1.73
C LEU A 217 22.30 9.92 -0.89
N GLY A 218 21.01 9.94 -0.51
CA GLY A 218 20.40 11.00 0.27
C GLY A 218 20.02 12.26 -0.51
N GLU A 219 20.00 12.19 -1.84
CA GLU A 219 19.53 13.29 -2.68
C GLU A 219 18.01 13.39 -2.57
N LYS A 220 17.53 14.59 -2.21
CA LYS A 220 16.11 14.87 -2.02
C LYS A 220 15.48 15.36 -3.32
N LYS A 221 14.27 14.83 -3.63
CA LYS A 221 13.39 15.34 -4.68
C LYS A 221 11.95 15.36 -4.19
N ASP A 222 11.28 16.51 -4.30
CA ASP A 222 9.85 16.64 -4.05
C ASP A 222 9.11 16.51 -5.39
N ILE A 223 8.09 15.62 -5.43
CA ILE A 223 7.25 15.36 -6.60
C ILE A 223 5.88 15.98 -6.31
N GLN A 224 5.48 16.94 -7.13
CA GLN A 224 4.20 17.62 -6.95
C GLN A 224 3.02 16.74 -7.36
N PRO A 225 1.81 16.98 -6.84
CA PRO A 225 0.60 16.32 -7.34
C PRO A 225 0.50 16.40 -8.86
N GLN A 226 0.16 15.28 -9.50
CA GLN A 226 0.10 15.04 -10.95
C GLN A 226 1.47 14.92 -11.66
N GLU A 227 2.59 15.14 -10.99
CA GLU A 227 3.90 14.82 -11.55
C GLU A 227 4.18 13.32 -11.55
N THR A 228 4.98 12.91 -12.51
CA THR A 228 5.38 11.52 -12.71
C THR A 228 6.86 11.31 -12.41
N PHE A 229 7.20 10.08 -11.99
CA PHE A 229 8.58 9.63 -11.90
C PHE A 229 8.66 8.13 -12.16
N ASN A 230 9.84 7.64 -12.52
CA ASN A 230 10.11 6.20 -12.68
C ASN A 230 10.65 5.63 -11.36
N LEU A 231 10.20 4.43 -11.01
CA LEU A 231 10.72 3.61 -9.93
C LEU A 231 11.93 2.81 -10.41
#